data_3e6178083d51cb6c10b774ef9553e2fd
#
_entry.id   3e6178083d51cb6c10b774ef9553e2fd
#
_cell.length_a   1.000
_cell.length_b   1.000
_cell.length_c   1.000
_cell.angle_alpha   90.00
_cell.angle_beta   90.00
_cell.angle_gamma   90.00
#
_symmetry.space_group_name_H-M   'P 1'
#
loop_
_entity.id
_entity.type
_entity.pdbx_description
1 polymer ?
#
loop_
_entity_poly.entity_id
_entity_poly.type
_entity_poly.pdbx_seq_one_letter_code
_entity_poly.pdbx_strand_id
1 'polypeptide(L)'
;MVPIYTRGGDVLVGPVYVAGASDMPCLGCLEYQLTNFDSHAGLAVSRAAAGARIGASHGLDIREARDLLVDVVFRSGGDRSGGRAVVGTLSGECVGVGNLTISPLCRLGGHVATCVGVEGPRAAGGDADLLVPGLRGGRFASAQSRRDMIAMSCDSLFGPVVGPRRFESISPGVLSGSVVPPVKNAGWGRKRTSLDADFVGVLEALERMSSLPYHDDAVVRQIDGDERCLGPADLGGYHEDQYTHSSSRISADAPEEWVAGWGMDGARVWVPAEIGFYSYFPEYGIADMASVFDAERTPLRRYEESSSGSATGATYGEACTHALLEVVERHAFMSFWYSSVLLPRIPSEVLSGFAREVEQWISNRGHEVSLLLLSSPYPIISVACVSFNARGEYPAVILSAASGLGFDAVCETALWEMTNMVGGERTLSESEARARLISKWDVMEAEDHIAFWALPERAPFIRAKCRGSLLSEGEVEKLRGRRGAGSRLDALSALSYLISEFPSHDLGAPVFVDQTNVTIGALGVSCVKCIVPGALGVSFGFAHQRVAELRVLERLGRSDLLASTDDLLPHPFP
;
A
#
# COMPACT_ATOMS: atom_id res chain seq x y z
N MET A 1 -3.10 -25.17 26.40
CA MET A 1 -2.85 -26.29 25.46
C MET A 1 -1.59 -25.92 24.70
N VAL A 2 -0.69 -26.88 24.51
CA VAL A 2 0.52 -26.69 23.71
C VAL A 2 0.44 -27.68 22.55
N PRO A 3 0.25 -27.23 21.31
CA PRO A 3 0.23 -28.12 20.17
C PRO A 3 1.63 -28.65 19.87
N ILE A 4 1.70 -29.89 19.42
CA ILE A 4 2.92 -30.52 18.94
C ILE A 4 2.64 -31.06 17.55
N TYR A 5 3.43 -30.68 16.58
CA TYR A 5 3.35 -31.12 15.20
C TYR A 5 4.63 -31.83 14.80
N THR A 6 4.52 -32.82 13.96
CA THR A 6 5.67 -33.52 13.38
C THR A 6 5.66 -33.34 11.86
N ARG A 7 6.80 -33.02 11.28
CA ARG A 7 6.94 -32.80 9.84
C ARG A 7 8.30 -33.29 9.36
N GLY A 8 8.32 -34.31 8.51
CA GLY A 8 9.51 -34.75 7.79
C GLY A 8 10.73 -35.13 8.64
N GLY A 9 10.62 -35.21 9.93
CA GLY A 9 11.74 -35.43 10.87
C GLY A 9 11.89 -34.30 11.88
N ASP A 10 11.16 -33.18 11.69
CA ASP A 10 11.14 -32.07 12.62
C ASP A 10 9.92 -32.14 13.55
N VAL A 11 10.07 -31.59 14.73
CA VAL A 11 9.01 -31.42 15.73
C VAL A 11 8.82 -29.95 16.02
N LEU A 12 7.60 -29.47 15.82
CA LEU A 12 7.21 -28.12 16.18
C LEU A 12 6.39 -28.18 17.47
N VAL A 13 6.83 -27.43 18.47
CA VAL A 13 6.17 -27.36 19.78
C VAL A 13 5.76 -25.90 20.05
N GLY A 14 4.47 -25.68 20.31
CA GLY A 14 3.94 -24.39 20.71
C GLY A 14 2.97 -23.79 19.71
N PRO A 15 2.47 -22.57 19.95
CA PRO A 15 2.61 -21.78 21.18
C PRO A 15 1.78 -22.32 22.34
N VAL A 16 1.97 -21.79 23.53
CA VAL A 16 1.10 -22.11 24.68
C VAL A 16 -0.26 -21.46 24.46
N TYR A 17 -1.28 -22.27 24.22
CA TYR A 17 -2.64 -21.78 24.04
C TYR A 17 -3.38 -21.72 25.37
N VAL A 18 -3.89 -20.54 25.73
CA VAL A 18 -4.76 -20.32 26.87
C VAL A 18 -6.18 -20.11 26.37
N ALA A 19 -7.10 -21.00 26.71
CA ALA A 19 -8.49 -20.88 26.29
C ALA A 19 -9.11 -19.57 26.77
N GLY A 20 -9.70 -18.80 25.86
CA GLY A 20 -10.31 -17.51 26.14
C GLY A 20 -9.37 -16.29 26.05
N ALA A 21 -8.08 -16.48 25.75
CA ALA A 21 -7.20 -15.36 25.45
C ALA A 21 -7.35 -14.96 23.98
N SER A 22 -7.95 -13.80 23.74
CA SER A 22 -8.19 -13.27 22.38
C SER A 22 -6.96 -12.55 21.81
N ASP A 23 -5.99 -12.24 22.65
CA ASP A 23 -4.77 -11.49 22.36
C ASP A 23 -3.55 -12.37 22.06
N MET A 24 -3.74 -13.69 21.99
CA MET A 24 -2.66 -14.64 21.71
C MET A 24 -2.92 -15.45 20.43
N PRO A 25 -1.86 -15.78 19.66
CA PRO A 25 -1.97 -16.65 18.51
C PRO A 25 -2.56 -18.02 18.87
N CYS A 26 -3.42 -18.54 18.01
CA CYS A 26 -4.05 -19.85 18.17
C CYS A 26 -3.49 -20.87 17.17
N LEU A 27 -4.02 -22.10 17.20
CA LEU A 27 -3.67 -23.15 16.24
C LEU A 27 -3.91 -22.74 14.79
N GLY A 28 -4.99 -21.99 14.51
CA GLY A 28 -5.26 -21.49 13.17
C GLY A 28 -4.24 -20.45 12.70
N CYS A 29 -3.72 -19.62 13.61
CA CYS A 29 -2.62 -18.71 13.28
C CYS A 29 -1.34 -19.47 12.93
N LEU A 30 -1.02 -20.53 13.66
CA LEU A 30 0.11 -21.39 13.39
C LEU A 30 -0.07 -22.10 12.04
N GLU A 31 -1.23 -22.68 11.80
CA GLU A 31 -1.56 -23.37 10.55
C GLU A 31 -1.43 -22.43 9.36
N TYR A 32 -2.01 -21.24 9.46
CA TYR A 32 -1.93 -20.21 8.41
C TYR A 32 -0.48 -19.85 8.09
N GLN A 33 0.34 -19.60 9.09
CA GLN A 33 1.74 -19.23 8.89
C GLN A 33 2.56 -20.38 8.32
N LEU A 34 2.41 -21.59 8.81
CA LEU A 34 3.08 -22.78 8.27
C LEU A 34 2.68 -23.04 6.81
N THR A 35 1.41 -22.83 6.45
CA THR A 35 0.89 -23.03 5.09
C THR A 35 1.52 -22.04 4.10
N ASN A 36 1.72 -20.81 4.52
CA ASN A 36 2.24 -19.76 3.66
C ASN A 36 3.76 -19.81 3.45
N PHE A 37 4.51 -20.36 4.42
CA PHE A 37 5.97 -20.45 4.33
C PHE A 37 6.47 -21.65 3.50
N ASP A 38 5.61 -22.62 3.22
CA ASP A 38 6.00 -23.81 2.46
C ASP A 38 4.89 -24.24 1.49
N SER A 39 4.98 -23.80 0.26
CA SER A 39 4.01 -24.05 -0.79
C SER A 39 3.77 -25.55 -1.10
N HIS A 40 4.69 -26.44 -0.71
CA HIS A 40 4.56 -27.88 -0.93
C HIS A 40 4.08 -28.68 0.28
N ALA A 41 4.29 -28.18 1.49
CA ALA A 41 3.91 -28.87 2.73
C ALA A 41 2.63 -28.32 3.36
N GLY A 42 2.22 -27.09 3.03
CA GLY A 42 1.02 -26.45 3.57
C GLY A 42 -0.26 -27.23 3.33
N LEU A 43 -0.40 -27.88 2.18
CA LEU A 43 -1.54 -28.75 1.86
C LEU A 43 -1.63 -30.00 2.75
N ALA A 44 -0.53 -30.49 3.30
CA ALA A 44 -0.53 -31.65 4.19
C ALA A 44 -0.93 -31.27 5.61
N VAL A 45 -0.53 -30.07 6.09
CA VAL A 45 -0.87 -29.60 7.44
C VAL A 45 -2.34 -29.17 7.51
N SER A 46 -2.87 -28.47 6.52
CA SER A 46 -4.28 -28.05 6.50
C SER A 46 -5.25 -29.22 6.41
N ARG A 47 -4.89 -30.31 5.72
CA ARG A 47 -5.68 -31.53 5.68
C ARG A 47 -5.60 -32.33 6.99
N ALA A 48 -4.46 -32.30 7.66
CA ALA A 48 -4.29 -32.98 8.95
C ALA A 48 -5.05 -32.26 10.09
N ALA A 49 -5.04 -30.91 10.11
CA ALA A 49 -5.74 -30.14 11.14
C ALA A 49 -7.27 -30.21 11.01
N ALA A 50 -7.80 -30.29 9.79
CA ALA A 50 -9.24 -30.37 9.54
C ALA A 50 -9.88 -31.69 9.93
N GLY A 51 -9.11 -32.77 10.16
CA GLY A 51 -9.68 -34.10 10.37
C GLY A 51 -8.96 -35.03 11.34
N ALA A 52 -7.80 -34.68 11.88
CA ALA A 52 -7.04 -35.60 12.72
C ALA A 52 -7.10 -35.25 14.21
N ARG A 53 -7.77 -36.06 14.97
CA ARG A 53 -7.31 -36.35 16.32
C ARG A 53 -5.87 -36.82 16.17
N ILE A 54 -4.91 -36.12 16.78
CA ILE A 54 -3.51 -36.48 16.80
C ILE A 54 -3.43 -37.85 17.47
N GLY A 55 -3.46 -38.88 16.67
CA GLY A 55 -3.11 -40.25 17.11
C GLY A 55 -1.61 -40.26 17.29
N ALA A 56 -1.14 -40.62 18.47
CA ALA A 56 0.26 -40.84 18.81
C ALA A 56 0.86 -42.02 18.00
N SER A 57 1.07 -41.82 16.69
CA SER A 57 1.50 -42.91 15.79
C SER A 57 2.92 -42.78 15.26
N HIS A 58 3.72 -41.84 15.73
CA HIS A 58 5.11 -41.69 15.32
C HIS A 58 5.99 -41.47 16.56
N GLY A 59 6.27 -42.51 17.30
CA GLY A 59 7.45 -42.76 18.13
C GLY A 59 8.12 -41.63 18.93
N LEU A 60 7.45 -40.50 19.16
CA LEU A 60 7.97 -39.41 20.00
C LEU A 60 8.02 -39.92 21.44
N ASP A 61 9.18 -40.01 22.05
CA ASP A 61 9.28 -40.27 23.48
C ASP A 61 8.62 -39.10 24.24
N ILE A 62 7.67 -39.44 25.11
CA ILE A 62 6.97 -38.46 25.98
C ILE A 62 7.97 -37.61 26.78
N ARG A 63 9.18 -38.11 27.05
CA ARG A 63 10.22 -37.36 27.75
C ARG A 63 10.82 -36.28 26.90
N GLU A 64 11.10 -36.56 25.61
CA GLU A 64 11.63 -35.57 24.65
C GLU A 64 10.62 -34.47 24.38
N ALA A 65 9.34 -34.80 24.21
CA ALA A 65 8.25 -33.84 24.09
C ALA A 65 8.11 -32.97 25.35
N ARG A 66 8.33 -33.56 26.54
CA ARG A 66 8.30 -32.85 27.83
C ARG A 66 9.47 -31.84 27.93
N ASP A 67 10.63 -32.21 27.52
CA ASP A 67 11.84 -31.34 27.63
C ASP A 67 11.77 -30.19 26.65
N LEU A 68 11.25 -30.40 25.45
CA LEU A 68 10.89 -29.33 24.50
C LEU A 68 9.79 -28.39 25.05
N LEU A 69 8.77 -28.96 25.69
CA LEU A 69 7.70 -28.22 26.36
C LEU A 69 8.22 -27.35 27.51
N VAL A 70 9.15 -27.87 28.30
CA VAL A 70 9.79 -27.15 29.39
C VAL A 70 10.61 -25.98 28.83
N ASP A 71 11.33 -26.17 27.74
CA ASP A 71 12.12 -25.14 27.10
C ASP A 71 11.22 -24.03 26.53
N VAL A 72 10.09 -24.36 25.90
CA VAL A 72 9.06 -23.39 25.45
C VAL A 72 8.48 -22.60 26.61
N VAL A 73 8.10 -23.27 27.71
CA VAL A 73 7.47 -22.63 28.87
C VAL A 73 8.45 -21.74 29.63
N PHE A 74 9.70 -22.17 29.80
CA PHE A 74 10.69 -21.41 30.56
C PHE A 74 11.35 -20.29 29.75
N ARG A 75 11.55 -20.45 28.43
CA ARG A 75 12.12 -19.37 27.61
C ARG A 75 11.10 -18.30 27.20
N SER A 76 9.81 -18.62 27.25
CA SER A 76 8.73 -17.64 27.06
C SER A 76 8.48 -16.73 28.26
N GLY A 77 9.42 -16.70 29.24
CA GLY A 77 9.35 -15.99 30.50
C GLY A 77 8.57 -14.69 30.48
N GLY A 78 7.30 -14.77 30.86
CA GLY A 78 6.51 -13.65 31.35
C GLY A 78 6.10 -12.56 30.37
N ASP A 79 6.63 -12.53 29.17
CA ASP A 79 6.26 -11.52 28.17
C ASP A 79 5.03 -11.99 27.39
N ARG A 80 3.89 -11.33 27.61
CA ARG A 80 2.58 -11.67 27.03
C ARG A 80 2.38 -11.18 25.60
N SER A 81 3.40 -10.59 24.97
CA SER A 81 3.25 -9.88 23.68
C SER A 81 3.44 -10.76 22.43
N GLY A 82 3.60 -12.06 22.55
CA GLY A 82 3.70 -12.96 21.40
C GLY A 82 3.87 -14.41 21.80
N GLY A 83 3.18 -15.33 21.12
CA GLY A 83 3.36 -16.76 21.32
C GLY A 83 4.70 -17.21 20.73
N ARG A 84 5.61 -17.76 21.53
CA ARG A 84 6.82 -18.42 21.04
C ARG A 84 6.55 -19.84 20.65
N ALA A 85 7.06 -20.27 19.51
CA ALA A 85 7.08 -21.66 19.11
C ALA A 85 8.52 -22.13 18.94
N VAL A 86 8.76 -23.39 19.22
CA VAL A 86 10.07 -24.03 19.13
C VAL A 86 10.04 -25.11 18.06
N VAL A 87 10.99 -25.09 17.16
CA VAL A 87 11.24 -26.15 16.19
C VAL A 87 12.39 -27.00 16.71
N GLY A 88 12.15 -28.29 16.85
CA GLY A 88 13.15 -29.26 17.25
C GLY A 88 13.22 -30.44 16.28
N THR A 89 14.27 -31.23 16.39
CA THR A 89 14.38 -32.54 15.71
C THR A 89 13.65 -33.63 16.51
N LEU A 90 13.36 -34.76 15.88
CA LEU A 90 12.84 -35.95 16.59
C LEU A 90 13.81 -36.49 17.63
N SER A 91 15.09 -36.14 17.55
CA SER A 91 16.13 -36.44 18.56
C SER A 91 16.14 -35.49 19.76
N GLY A 92 15.25 -34.48 19.80
CA GLY A 92 15.14 -33.52 20.92
C GLY A 92 16.05 -32.33 20.85
N GLU A 93 16.75 -32.11 19.75
CA GLU A 93 17.57 -30.89 19.54
C GLU A 93 16.70 -29.71 19.14
N CYS A 94 16.88 -28.58 19.83
CA CYS A 94 16.23 -27.33 19.45
C CYS A 94 16.91 -26.73 18.21
N VAL A 95 16.19 -26.65 17.09
CA VAL A 95 16.72 -26.13 15.82
C VAL A 95 16.41 -24.63 15.67
N GLY A 96 15.33 -24.17 16.24
CA GLY A 96 14.94 -22.76 16.17
C GLY A 96 13.83 -22.38 17.13
N VAL A 97 13.78 -21.10 17.48
CA VAL A 97 12.70 -20.50 18.28
C VAL A 97 12.21 -19.28 17.53
N GLY A 98 10.94 -19.24 17.21
CA GLY A 98 10.31 -18.11 16.49
C GLY A 98 9.13 -17.52 17.24
N ASN A 99 8.75 -16.31 16.89
CA ASN A 99 7.58 -15.63 17.43
C ASN A 99 6.40 -15.82 16.48
N LEU A 100 5.36 -16.52 16.96
CA LEU A 100 4.11 -16.67 16.23
C LEU A 100 3.28 -15.39 16.41
N THR A 101 2.80 -14.83 15.31
CA THR A 101 1.87 -13.71 15.32
C THR A 101 0.43 -14.17 15.12
N ILE A 102 -0.54 -13.36 15.54
CA ILE A 102 -1.95 -13.62 15.25
C ILE A 102 -2.18 -13.44 13.75
N SER A 103 -2.70 -14.50 13.10
CA SER A 103 -3.06 -14.36 11.68
C SER A 103 -4.36 -13.59 11.53
N PRO A 104 -4.40 -12.57 10.66
CA PRO A 104 -5.63 -11.85 10.35
C PRO A 104 -6.69 -12.73 9.67
N LEU A 105 -6.28 -13.82 9.04
CA LEU A 105 -7.18 -14.77 8.38
C LEU A 105 -7.48 -16.01 9.24
N CYS A 106 -7.17 -15.97 10.54
CA CYS A 106 -7.45 -17.08 11.44
C CYS A 106 -8.95 -17.25 11.72
N ARG A 107 -9.50 -18.38 11.32
CA ARG A 107 -10.92 -18.73 11.52
C ARG A 107 -11.20 -19.48 12.82
N LEU A 108 -10.19 -20.02 13.48
CA LEU A 108 -10.38 -20.95 14.60
C LEU A 108 -10.34 -20.30 15.98
N GLY A 109 -9.70 -19.14 16.11
CA GLY A 109 -9.33 -18.60 17.41
C GLY A 109 -10.35 -17.73 18.10
N GLY A 110 -11.44 -17.33 17.43
CA GLY A 110 -12.34 -16.32 18.00
C GLY A 110 -11.57 -15.07 18.46
N HIS A 111 -10.43 -14.80 17.79
CA HIS A 111 -9.69 -13.56 18.05
C HIS A 111 -10.66 -12.44 17.77
N VAL A 112 -11.12 -11.77 18.80
CA VAL A 112 -11.78 -10.49 18.66
C VAL A 112 -10.69 -9.62 18.07
N ALA A 113 -10.71 -9.47 16.75
CA ALA A 113 -10.01 -8.37 16.18
C ALA A 113 -10.62 -7.17 16.88
N THR A 114 -9.87 -6.54 17.73
CA THR A 114 -10.04 -5.14 17.98
C THR A 114 -9.68 -4.47 16.64
N CYS A 115 -10.51 -4.75 15.63
CA CYS A 115 -10.66 -3.87 14.49
C CYS A 115 -11.19 -2.61 15.12
N VAL A 116 -10.31 -1.65 15.25
CA VAL A 116 -10.57 -0.34 15.80
C VAL A 116 -11.61 0.42 14.99
N GLY A 117 -12.12 -0.16 13.93
CA GLY A 117 -13.16 0.39 13.08
C GLY A 117 -14.51 0.68 13.73
N VAL A 118 -14.73 0.24 14.96
CA VAL A 118 -16.00 0.50 15.69
C VAL A 118 -15.88 1.63 16.71
N GLU A 119 -14.68 1.91 17.18
CA GLU A 119 -14.45 2.96 18.20
C GLU A 119 -13.59 4.07 17.63
N GLY A 120 -13.99 4.95 16.85
CA GLY A 120 -13.28 6.15 16.38
C GLY A 120 -11.74 6.19 16.51
N PRO A 121 -11.06 7.16 15.98
CA PRO A 121 -9.59 7.20 16.03
C PRO A 121 -9.15 7.07 17.49
N ARG A 122 -8.41 6.01 17.81
CA ARG A 122 -7.75 5.90 19.11
C ARG A 122 -6.99 7.20 19.29
N ALA A 123 -7.36 7.97 20.30
CA ALA A 123 -6.60 9.15 20.67
C ALA A 123 -5.13 8.73 20.70
N ALA A 124 -4.33 9.30 19.80
CA ALA A 124 -2.92 8.97 19.71
C ALA A 124 -2.29 9.32 21.05
N GLY A 125 -2.28 8.34 21.94
CA GLY A 125 -1.65 8.47 23.24
C GLY A 125 -0.15 8.52 23.06
N GLY A 126 0.45 9.66 23.30
CA GLY A 126 1.87 9.82 23.55
C GLY A 126 2.71 10.16 22.33
N ASP A 127 3.47 11.18 22.51
CA ASP A 127 4.65 11.68 21.81
C ASP A 127 5.30 10.70 20.80
N ALA A 128 4.76 10.64 19.60
CA ALA A 128 5.43 9.95 18.51
C ALA A 128 5.66 10.96 17.39
N ASP A 129 6.90 11.31 17.23
CA ASP A 129 7.38 12.19 16.19
C ASP A 129 7.23 11.55 14.79
N LEU A 130 6.84 12.32 13.81
CA LEU A 130 6.65 11.92 12.42
C LEU A 130 7.93 11.52 11.69
N LEU A 131 7.85 10.45 10.89
CA LEU A 131 8.78 10.18 9.79
C LEU A 131 8.24 10.72 8.45
N VAL A 132 7.85 11.97 8.40
CA VAL A 132 7.67 12.65 7.11
C VAL A 132 9.06 13.01 6.57
N PRO A 133 9.35 12.91 5.26
CA PRO A 133 10.61 13.36 4.71
C PRO A 133 10.92 14.80 5.15
N GLY A 134 11.92 14.95 6.03
CA GLY A 134 12.28 16.22 6.64
C GLY A 134 11.92 16.38 8.13
N LEU A 135 11.14 15.47 8.71
CA LEU A 135 10.87 15.44 10.16
C LEU A 135 11.69 14.34 10.83
N ARG A 136 12.34 14.66 11.94
CA ARG A 136 13.16 13.71 12.71
C ARG A 136 12.39 13.31 13.96
N GLY A 137 12.13 12.03 14.10
CA GLY A 137 11.49 11.47 15.28
C GLY A 137 10.63 10.25 14.94
N GLY A 138 10.12 9.58 15.94
CA GLY A 138 9.23 8.43 15.81
C GLY A 138 9.81 7.11 16.28
N ARG A 139 8.93 6.12 16.48
CA ARG A 139 9.25 4.80 17.02
C ARG A 139 10.34 4.09 16.21
N PHE A 140 10.40 4.31 14.88
CA PHE A 140 11.39 3.73 13.98
C PHE A 140 12.50 4.69 13.57
N ALA A 141 12.73 5.76 14.34
CA ALA A 141 13.75 6.76 14.05
C ALA A 141 15.17 6.19 14.11
N SER A 142 15.42 5.24 15.01
CA SER A 142 16.75 4.63 15.15
C SER A 142 16.96 3.48 14.16
N ALA A 143 18.22 3.28 13.75
CA ALA A 143 18.59 2.12 12.94
C ALA A 143 18.30 0.79 13.67
N GLN A 144 18.38 0.78 15.01
CA GLN A 144 18.08 -0.41 15.79
C GLN A 144 16.60 -0.74 15.77
N SER A 145 15.72 0.24 16.02
CA SER A 145 14.26 -0.01 15.98
C SER A 145 13.79 -0.49 14.61
N ARG A 146 14.40 -0.01 13.51
CA ARG A 146 14.11 -0.54 12.16
C ARG A 146 14.57 -1.99 11.99
N ARG A 147 15.77 -2.34 12.50
CA ARG A 147 16.23 -3.75 12.47
C ARG A 147 15.32 -4.66 13.27
N ASP A 148 14.90 -4.23 14.46
CA ASP A 148 14.04 -5.02 15.34
C ASP A 148 12.67 -5.26 14.67
N MET A 149 12.08 -4.25 14.04
CA MET A 149 10.83 -4.37 13.30
C MET A 149 10.97 -5.32 12.11
N ILE A 150 12.04 -5.21 11.31
CA ILE A 150 12.31 -6.12 10.20
C ILE A 150 12.47 -7.55 10.74
N ALA A 151 13.26 -7.75 11.80
CA ALA A 151 13.49 -9.07 12.39
C ALA A 151 12.18 -9.71 12.91
N MET A 152 11.30 -8.93 13.54
CA MET A 152 10.00 -9.41 13.99
C MET A 152 9.07 -9.74 12.83
N SER A 153 9.07 -8.92 11.78
CA SER A 153 8.19 -9.10 10.61
C SER A 153 8.64 -10.24 9.71
N CYS A 154 9.95 -10.44 9.59
CA CYS A 154 10.59 -11.40 8.67
C CYS A 154 11.20 -12.60 9.41
N ASP A 155 10.67 -12.93 10.57
CA ASP A 155 11.07 -14.16 11.27
C ASP A 155 10.89 -15.36 10.36
N SER A 156 11.96 -16.18 10.23
CA SER A 156 12.00 -17.27 9.25
C SER A 156 11.03 -18.40 9.52
N LEU A 157 10.49 -18.48 10.73
CA LEU A 157 9.56 -19.52 11.14
C LEU A 157 8.11 -19.03 11.16
N PHE A 158 7.87 -17.80 11.61
CA PHE A 158 6.52 -17.31 11.92
C PHE A 158 6.27 -15.85 11.59
N GLY A 159 7.23 -15.15 10.99
CA GLY A 159 7.01 -13.76 10.56
C GLY A 159 5.96 -13.68 9.45
N PRO A 160 5.14 -12.62 9.40
CA PRO A 160 4.13 -12.46 8.35
C PRO A 160 4.74 -12.13 6.98
N VAL A 161 6.01 -11.72 6.93
CA VAL A 161 6.68 -11.22 5.72
C VAL A 161 7.76 -12.17 5.27
N VAL A 162 7.73 -12.56 4.00
CA VAL A 162 8.82 -13.28 3.33
C VAL A 162 9.73 -12.24 2.65
N GLY A 163 10.95 -12.14 3.11
CA GLY A 163 11.93 -11.15 2.65
C GLY A 163 12.74 -10.64 3.83
N PRO A 164 13.41 -9.48 3.72
CA PRO A 164 13.60 -8.72 2.48
C PRO A 164 14.56 -9.43 1.51
N ARG A 165 14.30 -9.29 0.21
CA ARG A 165 15.23 -9.72 -0.85
C ARG A 165 15.75 -8.50 -1.58
N ARG A 166 17.07 -8.36 -1.64
CA ARG A 166 17.72 -7.29 -2.38
C ARG A 166 17.94 -7.70 -3.82
N PHE A 167 17.65 -6.78 -4.71
CA PHE A 167 17.85 -6.98 -6.14
C PHE A 167 19.04 -6.18 -6.60
N GLU A 168 19.84 -6.77 -7.47
CA GLU A 168 20.86 -6.02 -8.19
C GLU A 168 20.15 -4.98 -9.05
N SER A 169 20.35 -3.72 -8.69
CA SER A 169 19.75 -2.59 -9.39
C SER A 169 20.88 -1.75 -9.97
N ILE A 170 20.73 -1.38 -11.24
CA ILE A 170 21.59 -0.37 -11.87
C ILE A 170 21.23 1.04 -11.41
N SER A 171 20.20 1.20 -10.59
CA SER A 171 19.81 2.52 -10.05
C SER A 171 20.74 2.97 -8.92
N PRO A 172 20.87 4.28 -8.68
CA PRO A 172 21.67 4.81 -7.59
C PRO A 172 20.98 4.56 -6.26
N GLY A 173 21.19 3.39 -5.67
CA GLY A 173 20.57 3.00 -4.41
C GLY A 173 20.33 1.52 -4.30
N VAL A 174 19.64 1.11 -3.25
CA VAL A 174 19.28 -0.28 -2.98
C VAL A 174 17.79 -0.49 -3.23
N LEU A 175 17.48 -1.51 -4.03
CA LEU A 175 16.12 -2.02 -4.22
C LEU A 175 15.93 -3.27 -3.37
N SER A 176 14.87 -3.30 -2.58
CA SER A 176 14.49 -4.43 -1.74
C SER A 176 13.02 -4.76 -1.92
N GLY A 177 12.70 -6.03 -2.03
CA GLY A 177 11.32 -6.52 -2.16
C GLY A 177 10.95 -7.46 -1.02
N SER A 178 9.71 -7.39 -0.57
CA SER A 178 9.14 -8.23 0.48
C SER A 178 7.71 -8.64 0.10
N VAL A 179 7.29 -9.84 0.50
CA VAL A 179 5.98 -10.38 0.15
C VAL A 179 5.28 -10.88 1.40
N VAL A 180 3.97 -10.68 1.48
CA VAL A 180 3.11 -11.32 2.48
C VAL A 180 2.21 -12.34 1.78
N PRO A 181 2.43 -13.63 1.99
CA PRO A 181 1.52 -14.65 1.47
C PRO A 181 0.13 -14.59 2.18
N PRO A 182 -0.97 -14.93 1.53
CA PRO A 182 -1.11 -15.33 0.14
C PRO A 182 -1.20 -14.15 -0.85
N VAL A 183 -1.11 -12.91 -0.36
CA VAL A 183 -1.16 -11.72 -1.23
C VAL A 183 0.06 -11.73 -2.16
N LYS A 184 -0.18 -11.84 -3.46
CA LYS A 184 0.90 -11.91 -4.46
C LYS A 184 1.66 -10.59 -4.64
N ASN A 185 1.09 -9.49 -4.14
CA ASN A 185 1.68 -8.18 -4.28
C ASN A 185 2.88 -8.01 -3.34
N ALA A 186 4.00 -7.61 -3.91
CA ALA A 186 5.21 -7.33 -3.16
C ALA A 186 5.22 -5.89 -2.63
N GLY A 187 5.81 -5.71 -1.45
CA GLY A 187 6.25 -4.40 -0.99
C GLY A 187 7.65 -4.11 -1.51
N TRP A 188 7.87 -2.93 -2.04
CA TRP A 188 9.13 -2.50 -2.65
C TRP A 188 9.73 -1.33 -1.89
N GLY A 189 10.92 -1.51 -1.37
CA GLY A 189 11.68 -0.44 -0.72
C GLY A 189 12.86 0.00 -1.57
N ARG A 190 12.99 1.31 -1.71
CA ARG A 190 14.12 1.92 -2.42
C ARG A 190 14.66 3.05 -1.61
N LYS A 191 15.92 2.91 -1.18
CA LYS A 191 16.60 3.89 -0.34
C LYS A 191 18.11 3.86 -0.61
N ARG A 192 18.82 4.87 -0.08
CA ARG A 192 20.30 4.95 -0.18
C ARG A 192 20.99 3.84 0.58
N THR A 193 20.40 3.37 1.68
CA THR A 193 20.95 2.28 2.50
C THR A 193 20.12 1.03 2.40
N SER A 194 20.75 -0.12 2.54
CA SER A 194 20.07 -1.42 2.56
C SER A 194 19.05 -1.51 3.68
N LEU A 195 19.37 -1.00 4.87
CA LEU A 195 18.46 -1.05 6.01
C LEU A 195 17.17 -0.26 5.74
N ASP A 196 17.30 0.93 5.16
CA ASP A 196 16.14 1.76 4.88
C ASP A 196 15.31 1.20 3.72
N ALA A 197 15.97 0.58 2.72
CA ALA A 197 15.27 -0.10 1.64
C ALA A 197 14.49 -1.33 2.15
N ASP A 198 15.15 -2.18 2.94
CA ASP A 198 14.51 -3.34 3.56
C ASP A 198 13.32 -2.93 4.44
N PHE A 199 13.49 -1.88 5.25
CA PHE A 199 12.46 -1.36 6.14
C PHE A 199 11.23 -0.88 5.37
N VAL A 200 11.41 -0.08 4.32
CA VAL A 200 10.29 0.41 3.49
C VAL A 200 9.61 -0.73 2.76
N GLY A 201 10.37 -1.67 2.17
CA GLY A 201 9.79 -2.84 1.50
C GLY A 201 8.99 -3.74 2.44
N VAL A 202 9.40 -3.89 3.69
CA VAL A 202 8.64 -4.62 4.72
C VAL A 202 7.37 -3.86 5.10
N LEU A 203 7.46 -2.54 5.31
CA LEU A 203 6.27 -1.72 5.64
C LEU A 203 5.23 -1.76 4.52
N GLU A 204 5.65 -1.66 3.27
CA GLU A 204 4.74 -1.74 2.14
C GLU A 204 4.11 -3.15 2.01
N ALA A 205 4.87 -4.22 2.27
CA ALA A 205 4.31 -5.57 2.32
C ALA A 205 3.25 -5.71 3.41
N LEU A 206 3.46 -5.13 4.60
CA LEU A 206 2.48 -5.10 5.69
C LEU A 206 1.24 -4.26 5.32
N GLU A 207 1.43 -3.17 4.57
CA GLU A 207 0.33 -2.37 4.01
C GLU A 207 -0.54 -3.21 3.07
N ARG A 208 0.08 -3.96 2.14
CA ARG A 208 -0.63 -4.86 1.23
C ARG A 208 -1.42 -5.93 1.99
N MET A 209 -0.88 -6.45 3.09
CA MET A 209 -1.59 -7.38 3.97
C MET A 209 -2.83 -6.75 4.60
N SER A 210 -2.84 -5.44 4.79
CA SER A 210 -3.93 -4.70 5.42
C SER A 210 -5.07 -4.31 4.45
N SER A 211 -5.01 -4.77 3.21
CA SER A 211 -5.99 -4.46 2.15
C SER A 211 -7.31 -5.22 2.24
N LEU A 212 -7.45 -6.09 3.24
CA LEU A 212 -8.63 -6.91 3.50
C LEU A 212 -9.21 -6.61 4.88
N PRO A 213 -10.54 -6.53 5.04
CA PRO A 213 -11.16 -6.50 6.35
C PRO A 213 -10.96 -7.85 7.04
N TYR A 214 -10.84 -7.85 8.37
CA TYR A 214 -10.46 -9.03 9.16
C TYR A 214 -11.62 -9.72 9.83
N HIS A 215 -12.78 -9.06 9.88
CA HIS A 215 -13.98 -9.53 10.50
C HIS A 215 -15.20 -9.22 9.67
N ASP A 216 -16.15 -10.15 9.61
CA ASP A 216 -17.46 -9.92 9.00
C ASP A 216 -18.19 -8.73 9.65
N ASP A 217 -18.00 -8.51 10.95
CA ASP A 217 -18.57 -7.39 11.70
C ASP A 217 -17.98 -6.01 11.31
N ALA A 218 -16.84 -5.98 10.62
CA ALA A 218 -16.27 -4.73 10.09
C ALA A 218 -17.01 -4.24 8.86
N VAL A 219 -17.78 -5.11 8.21
CA VAL A 219 -18.54 -4.83 7.00
C VAL A 219 -20.03 -4.88 7.30
N VAL A 220 -20.75 -3.80 7.00
CA VAL A 220 -22.19 -3.71 7.21
C VAL A 220 -22.93 -3.59 5.88
N ARG A 221 -24.10 -4.22 5.80
CA ARG A 221 -24.98 -4.21 4.60
C ARG A 221 -26.08 -3.18 4.68
N GLN A 222 -26.39 -2.72 5.86
CA GLN A 222 -27.44 -1.73 6.12
C GLN A 222 -26.91 -0.65 7.04
N ILE A 223 -27.16 0.58 6.70
CA ILE A 223 -26.80 1.74 7.49
C ILE A 223 -28.09 2.31 8.08
N ASP A 224 -28.10 2.46 9.39
CA ASP A 224 -29.25 2.99 10.11
C ASP A 224 -29.26 4.53 10.09
N GLY A 225 -30.41 5.11 9.77
CA GLY A 225 -30.63 6.56 9.88
C GLY A 225 -30.02 7.40 8.76
N ASP A 226 -29.79 8.69 9.05
CA ASP A 226 -29.25 9.69 8.12
C ASP A 226 -27.71 9.82 8.19
N GLU A 227 -27.00 8.71 8.41
CA GLU A 227 -25.53 8.75 8.48
C GLU A 227 -24.93 9.00 7.08
N ARG A 228 -23.84 9.77 7.03
CA ARG A 228 -23.16 10.10 5.78
C ARG A 228 -22.50 8.88 5.16
N CYS A 229 -22.86 8.62 3.89
CA CYS A 229 -22.22 7.62 3.03
C CYS A 229 -21.48 8.32 1.89
N LEU A 230 -20.33 7.82 1.50
CA LEU A 230 -19.63 8.28 0.31
C LEU A 230 -20.19 7.58 -0.92
N GLY A 231 -20.58 8.37 -1.92
CA GLY A 231 -21.13 7.89 -3.18
C GLY A 231 -20.35 8.35 -4.40
N PRO A 232 -20.90 8.14 -5.62
CA PRO A 232 -20.22 8.50 -6.87
C PRO A 232 -19.84 9.99 -6.97
N ALA A 233 -20.62 10.90 -6.39
CA ALA A 233 -20.30 12.32 -6.35
C ALA A 233 -19.04 12.64 -5.50
N ASP A 234 -18.73 11.77 -4.52
CA ASP A 234 -17.54 11.89 -3.65
C ASP A 234 -16.34 11.12 -4.23
N LEU A 235 -16.59 9.95 -4.84
CA LEU A 235 -15.58 8.95 -5.20
C LEU A 235 -15.29 8.91 -6.70
N GLY A 236 -16.13 9.55 -7.52
CA GLY A 236 -16.19 9.34 -8.96
C GLY A 236 -17.00 8.10 -9.33
N GLY A 237 -17.83 8.24 -10.35
CA GLY A 237 -18.60 7.17 -10.96
C GLY A 237 -17.98 6.71 -12.28
N TYR A 238 -18.70 5.81 -12.95
CA TYR A 238 -18.34 5.27 -14.25
C TYR A 238 -19.39 5.66 -15.30
N HIS A 239 -18.98 5.74 -16.54
CA HIS A 239 -19.88 5.90 -17.69
C HIS A 239 -20.48 4.55 -18.10
N GLU A 240 -21.59 4.59 -18.82
CA GLU A 240 -22.34 3.39 -19.24
C GLU A 240 -21.48 2.42 -20.08
N ASP A 241 -20.63 2.94 -20.95
CA ASP A 241 -19.72 2.16 -21.78
C ASP A 241 -18.66 1.42 -20.96
N GLN A 242 -18.24 1.95 -19.80
CA GLN A 242 -17.33 1.29 -18.88
C GLN A 242 -17.98 0.07 -18.22
N TYR A 243 -19.26 0.12 -17.87
CA TYR A 243 -19.99 -1.04 -17.31
C TYR A 243 -20.18 -2.17 -18.33
N THR A 244 -20.38 -1.82 -19.60
CA THR A 244 -20.73 -2.77 -20.66
C THR A 244 -19.55 -3.35 -21.41
N HIS A 245 -18.38 -2.76 -21.29
CA HIS A 245 -17.18 -3.23 -21.99
C HIS A 245 -16.69 -4.59 -21.44
N SER A 246 -16.18 -5.44 -22.33
CA SER A 246 -15.74 -6.80 -21.98
C SER A 246 -14.54 -6.86 -21.02
N SER A 247 -13.74 -5.79 -20.94
CA SER A 247 -12.62 -5.67 -19.98
C SER A 247 -13.06 -5.16 -18.62
N SER A 248 -14.33 -4.84 -18.42
CA SER A 248 -14.84 -4.31 -17.17
C SER A 248 -14.93 -5.39 -16.09
N ARG A 249 -14.54 -5.01 -14.87
CA ARG A 249 -14.69 -5.81 -13.64
C ARG A 249 -15.68 -5.18 -12.67
N ILE A 250 -16.43 -4.17 -13.13
CA ILE A 250 -17.38 -3.44 -12.31
C ILE A 250 -18.82 -3.76 -12.72
N SER A 251 -19.74 -3.68 -11.75
CA SER A 251 -21.16 -3.85 -11.94
C SER A 251 -21.95 -2.92 -11.03
N ALA A 252 -22.92 -2.24 -11.59
CA ALA A 252 -23.87 -1.45 -10.80
C ALA A 252 -24.76 -2.33 -9.88
N ASP A 253 -24.90 -3.62 -10.22
CA ASP A 253 -25.70 -4.59 -9.46
C ASP A 253 -24.89 -5.31 -8.36
N ALA A 254 -23.57 -5.03 -8.23
CA ALA A 254 -22.78 -5.59 -7.14
C ALA A 254 -23.35 -5.16 -5.77
N PRO A 255 -23.31 -6.02 -4.75
CA PRO A 255 -23.84 -5.70 -3.43
C PRO A 255 -23.22 -4.42 -2.86
N GLU A 256 -24.03 -3.59 -2.20
CA GLU A 256 -23.53 -2.46 -1.41
C GLU A 256 -23.18 -2.92 -0.01
N GLU A 257 -21.91 -2.82 0.31
CA GLU A 257 -21.37 -3.12 1.64
C GLU A 257 -20.45 -1.99 2.08
N TRP A 258 -20.44 -1.70 3.38
CA TRP A 258 -19.88 -0.49 3.92
C TRP A 258 -18.94 -0.79 5.07
N VAL A 259 -17.90 0.04 5.21
CA VAL A 259 -17.00 0.05 6.36
C VAL A 259 -16.98 1.45 6.98
N ALA A 260 -16.71 1.50 8.29
CA ALA A 260 -16.63 2.77 8.99
C ALA A 260 -15.34 3.51 8.63
N GLY A 261 -15.48 4.75 8.20
CA GLY A 261 -14.42 5.73 8.11
C GLY A 261 -14.66 6.86 9.11
N TRP A 262 -13.65 7.64 9.41
CA TRP A 262 -13.68 8.68 10.41
C TRP A 262 -13.09 9.98 9.90
N GLY A 263 -13.79 11.08 10.09
CA GLY A 263 -13.25 12.42 9.95
C GLY A 263 -12.35 12.79 11.11
N MET A 264 -11.55 13.83 10.95
CA MET A 264 -10.71 14.35 12.04
C MET A 264 -11.51 14.97 13.20
N ASP A 265 -12.76 15.33 12.93
CA ASP A 265 -13.74 15.79 13.93
C ASP A 265 -14.36 14.63 14.75
N GLY A 266 -13.97 13.40 14.43
CA GLY A 266 -14.51 12.19 15.02
C GLY A 266 -15.87 11.78 14.46
N ALA A 267 -16.38 12.47 13.43
CA ALA A 267 -17.61 12.07 12.77
C ALA A 267 -17.40 10.78 11.96
N ARG A 268 -18.32 9.83 12.11
CA ARG A 268 -18.35 8.62 11.31
C ARG A 268 -18.88 8.91 9.91
N VAL A 269 -18.23 8.32 8.93
CA VAL A 269 -18.62 8.36 7.51
C VAL A 269 -18.54 6.95 6.96
N TRP A 270 -19.58 6.49 6.32
CA TRP A 270 -19.60 5.17 5.71
C TRP A 270 -18.91 5.21 4.34
N VAL A 271 -17.99 4.29 4.14
CA VAL A 271 -17.18 4.15 2.94
C VAL A 271 -17.54 2.81 2.29
N PRO A 272 -17.75 2.71 0.96
CA PRO A 272 -17.90 1.41 0.32
C PRO A 272 -16.76 0.48 0.69
N ALA A 273 -17.08 -0.77 1.06
CA ALA A 273 -16.11 -1.70 1.63
C ALA A 273 -14.92 -1.96 0.70
N GLU A 274 -15.15 -2.04 -0.60
CA GLU A 274 -14.13 -2.22 -1.65
C GLU A 274 -13.23 -0.99 -1.86
N ILE A 275 -13.69 0.20 -1.45
CA ILE A 275 -12.86 1.42 -1.40
C ILE A 275 -12.02 1.43 -0.12
N GLY A 276 -12.64 1.10 1.01
CA GLY A 276 -11.95 1.04 2.30
C GLY A 276 -10.90 -0.07 2.38
N PHE A 277 -11.17 -1.19 1.67
CA PHE A 277 -10.29 -2.36 1.60
C PHE A 277 -10.21 -2.87 0.16
N TYR A 278 -9.24 -2.39 -0.59
CA TYR A 278 -9.17 -2.57 -2.04
C TYR A 278 -9.00 -4.02 -2.52
N SER A 279 -8.68 -4.97 -1.65
CA SER A 279 -8.68 -6.41 -1.96
C SER A 279 -9.96 -7.12 -1.52
N TYR A 280 -10.97 -6.38 -1.05
CA TYR A 280 -12.26 -6.93 -0.66
C TYR A 280 -13.18 -7.09 -1.88
N PHE A 281 -13.90 -8.21 -1.91
CA PHE A 281 -14.90 -8.52 -2.95
C PHE A 281 -16.20 -8.95 -2.29
N PRO A 282 -17.29 -8.18 -2.42
CA PRO A 282 -18.57 -8.47 -1.77
C PRO A 282 -19.15 -9.85 -2.10
N GLU A 283 -18.92 -10.34 -3.33
CA GLU A 283 -19.41 -11.64 -3.79
C GLU A 283 -18.86 -12.82 -2.97
N TYR A 284 -17.64 -12.70 -2.44
CA TYR A 284 -16.99 -13.77 -1.68
C TYR A 284 -17.02 -13.54 -0.16
N GLY A 285 -17.27 -12.32 0.29
CA GLY A 285 -17.11 -11.97 1.69
C GLY A 285 -15.67 -12.21 2.18
N ILE A 286 -15.45 -12.09 3.47
CA ILE A 286 -14.11 -12.30 4.06
C ILE A 286 -13.75 -13.80 4.07
N ALA A 287 -14.77 -14.67 4.19
CA ALA A 287 -14.58 -16.10 4.38
C ALA A 287 -13.91 -16.82 3.21
N ASP A 288 -14.16 -16.38 1.98
CA ASP A 288 -13.69 -17.06 0.76
C ASP A 288 -12.60 -16.30 0.00
N MET A 289 -12.03 -15.26 0.61
CA MET A 289 -11.00 -14.44 -0.03
C MET A 289 -9.77 -15.24 -0.48
N ALA A 290 -9.45 -16.36 0.17
CA ALA A 290 -8.40 -17.25 -0.30
C ALA A 290 -8.71 -17.86 -1.68
N SER A 291 -9.98 -18.05 -2.01
CA SER A 291 -10.44 -18.57 -3.29
C SER A 291 -10.37 -17.54 -4.42
N VAL A 292 -10.41 -16.24 -4.09
CA VAL A 292 -10.33 -15.16 -5.09
C VAL A 292 -8.98 -15.16 -5.82
N PHE A 293 -7.91 -15.49 -5.12
CA PHE A 293 -6.56 -15.54 -5.71
C PHE A 293 -6.34 -16.73 -6.66
N ASP A 294 -7.23 -17.75 -6.60
CA ASP A 294 -7.18 -18.96 -7.43
C ASP A 294 -8.34 -19.05 -8.43
N ALA A 295 -9.24 -18.07 -8.44
CA ALA A 295 -10.43 -18.10 -9.28
C ALA A 295 -10.08 -17.87 -10.77
N GLU A 296 -10.63 -18.72 -11.65
CA GLU A 296 -10.59 -18.49 -13.10
C GLU A 296 -11.40 -17.26 -13.53
N ARG A 297 -12.33 -16.81 -12.69
CA ARG A 297 -13.20 -15.65 -12.91
C ARG A 297 -12.95 -14.58 -11.87
N THR A 298 -12.63 -13.37 -12.34
CA THR A 298 -12.56 -12.20 -11.46
C THR A 298 -13.96 -11.82 -11.00
N PRO A 299 -14.23 -11.76 -9.68
CA PRO A 299 -15.53 -11.36 -9.16
C PRO A 299 -15.84 -9.90 -9.50
N LEU A 300 -17.12 -9.60 -9.67
CA LEU A 300 -17.57 -8.25 -9.92
C LEU A 300 -17.66 -7.46 -8.63
N ARG A 301 -17.34 -6.17 -8.71
CA ARG A 301 -17.47 -5.21 -7.62
C ARG A 301 -18.07 -3.89 -8.14
N ARG A 302 -18.57 -3.07 -7.24
CA ARG A 302 -19.13 -1.77 -7.59
C ARG A 302 -18.04 -0.75 -7.92
N TYR A 303 -16.94 -0.80 -7.18
CA TYR A 303 -15.77 0.06 -7.38
C TYR A 303 -14.50 -0.77 -7.53
N GLU A 304 -13.76 -0.55 -8.61
CA GLU A 304 -12.39 -1.02 -8.72
C GLU A 304 -11.47 -0.03 -8.00
N GLU A 305 -10.65 -0.51 -7.08
CA GLU A 305 -9.77 0.32 -6.27
C GLU A 305 -8.35 -0.27 -6.22
N SER A 306 -7.42 0.58 -5.85
CA SER A 306 -6.01 0.25 -5.67
C SER A 306 -5.55 0.59 -4.25
N SER A 307 -4.27 0.35 -3.97
CA SER A 307 -3.64 0.78 -2.72
C SER A 307 -3.53 2.29 -2.56
N SER A 308 -3.86 3.08 -3.59
CA SER A 308 -3.76 4.55 -3.54
C SER A 308 -4.43 5.14 -2.32
N GLY A 309 -3.68 5.89 -1.50
CA GLY A 309 -4.15 6.43 -0.24
C GLY A 309 -4.12 5.45 0.93
N SER A 310 -3.58 4.23 0.78
CA SER A 310 -3.23 3.37 1.90
C SER A 310 -1.80 3.66 2.35
N ALA A 311 -1.56 3.74 3.65
CA ALA A 311 -0.21 3.93 4.18
C ALA A 311 -0.04 3.32 5.55
N THR A 312 1.20 2.89 5.82
CA THR A 312 1.63 2.46 7.15
C THR A 312 2.40 3.56 7.86
N GLY A 313 2.37 3.51 9.20
CA GLY A 313 3.13 4.41 10.08
C GLY A 313 3.41 3.76 11.43
N ALA A 314 4.36 4.32 12.18
CA ALA A 314 4.62 3.92 13.56
C ALA A 314 3.51 4.35 14.53
N THR A 315 2.67 5.28 14.10
CA THR A 315 1.47 5.74 14.79
C THR A 315 0.35 5.93 13.81
N TYR A 316 -0.88 5.95 14.30
CA TYR A 316 -2.06 6.23 13.50
C TYR A 316 -1.97 7.58 12.78
N GLY A 317 -1.52 8.64 13.47
CA GLY A 317 -1.36 9.98 12.90
C GLY A 317 -0.29 10.02 11.79
N GLU A 318 0.81 9.27 11.92
CA GLU A 318 1.83 9.13 10.87
C GLU A 318 1.24 8.42 9.64
N ALA A 319 0.52 7.31 9.85
CA ALA A 319 -0.16 6.59 8.76
C ALA A 319 -1.17 7.49 8.03
N CYS A 320 -2.02 8.23 8.77
CA CYS A 320 -2.95 9.21 8.20
C CYS A 320 -2.24 10.29 7.36
N THR A 321 -1.09 10.79 7.84
CA THR A 321 -0.33 11.82 7.12
C THR A 321 0.23 11.29 5.80
N HIS A 322 0.85 10.11 5.82
CA HIS A 322 1.37 9.48 4.60
C HIS A 322 0.25 9.16 3.61
N ALA A 323 -0.86 8.59 4.09
CA ALA A 323 -2.03 8.29 3.29
C ALA A 323 -2.62 9.53 2.61
N LEU A 324 -2.70 10.65 3.34
CA LEU A 324 -3.17 11.93 2.80
C LEU A 324 -2.22 12.49 1.75
N LEU A 325 -0.90 12.45 1.99
CA LEU A 325 0.10 12.93 1.02
C LEU A 325 0.03 12.14 -0.28
N GLU A 326 -0.22 10.83 -0.23
CA GLU A 326 -0.39 10.00 -1.42
C GLU A 326 -1.69 10.37 -2.18
N VAL A 327 -2.82 10.56 -1.50
CA VAL A 327 -4.05 11.01 -2.16
C VAL A 327 -3.84 12.34 -2.86
N VAL A 328 -3.13 13.29 -2.23
CA VAL A 328 -2.82 14.58 -2.86
C VAL A 328 -1.90 14.41 -4.06
N GLU A 329 -0.92 13.54 -3.99
CA GLU A 329 -0.04 13.21 -5.12
C GLU A 329 -0.83 12.72 -6.31
N ARG A 330 -1.69 11.71 -6.09
CA ARG A 330 -2.54 11.13 -7.12
C ARG A 330 -3.49 12.18 -7.71
N HIS A 331 -4.16 12.94 -6.85
CA HIS A 331 -5.05 14.03 -7.29
C HIS A 331 -4.33 15.10 -8.11
N ALA A 332 -3.16 15.56 -7.66
CA ALA A 332 -2.38 16.57 -8.36
C ALA A 332 -1.89 16.07 -9.73
N PHE A 333 -1.46 14.80 -9.79
CA PHE A 333 -1.04 14.18 -11.04
C PHE A 333 -2.22 14.01 -12.01
N MET A 334 -3.36 13.50 -11.56
CA MET A 334 -4.54 13.32 -12.39
C MET A 334 -5.15 14.65 -12.84
N SER A 335 -5.07 15.70 -12.00
CA SER A 335 -5.43 17.06 -12.39
C SER A 335 -4.55 17.58 -13.52
N PHE A 336 -3.23 17.36 -13.45
CA PHE A 336 -2.31 17.64 -14.56
C PHE A 336 -2.66 16.82 -15.81
N TRP A 337 -2.94 15.54 -15.62
CA TRP A 337 -3.24 14.63 -16.72
C TRP A 337 -4.47 15.08 -17.53
N TYR A 338 -5.57 15.37 -16.85
CA TYR A 338 -6.81 15.79 -17.51
C TYR A 338 -6.79 17.26 -17.97
N SER A 339 -6.05 18.14 -17.29
CA SER A 339 -6.01 19.57 -17.64
C SER A 339 -5.28 19.83 -18.97
N SER A 340 -5.72 20.88 -19.66
CA SER A 340 -4.99 21.46 -20.78
C SER A 340 -3.99 22.56 -20.35
N VAL A 341 -3.96 22.93 -19.07
CA VAL A 341 -3.09 23.97 -18.53
C VAL A 341 -1.64 23.51 -18.52
N LEU A 342 -0.74 24.34 -19.06
CA LEU A 342 0.69 24.08 -19.00
C LEU A 342 1.24 24.47 -17.63
N LEU A 343 1.83 23.51 -16.94
CA LEU A 343 2.37 23.70 -15.60
C LEU A 343 3.82 24.21 -15.64
N PRO A 344 4.25 24.99 -14.62
CA PRO A 344 5.62 25.48 -14.53
C PRO A 344 6.62 24.31 -14.43
N ARG A 345 7.76 24.47 -15.11
CA ARG A 345 8.89 23.55 -15.04
C ARG A 345 9.90 24.00 -14.00
N ILE A 346 10.45 23.04 -13.27
CA ILE A 346 11.51 23.27 -12.31
C ILE A 346 12.85 23.22 -13.06
N PRO A 347 13.68 24.28 -12.99
CA PRO A 347 15.00 24.28 -13.65
C PRO A 347 15.94 23.23 -13.04
N SER A 348 16.69 22.51 -13.87
CA SER A 348 17.69 21.54 -13.39
C SER A 348 18.77 22.20 -12.52
N GLU A 349 19.08 23.47 -12.76
CA GLU A 349 20.12 24.23 -12.06
C GLU A 349 19.83 24.38 -10.56
N VAL A 350 18.55 24.35 -10.17
CA VAL A 350 18.17 24.47 -8.75
C VAL A 350 18.30 23.14 -7.98
N LEU A 351 18.46 22.02 -8.68
CA LEU A 351 18.66 20.73 -8.05
C LEU A 351 20.05 20.69 -7.37
N SER A 352 20.11 20.08 -6.20
CA SER A 352 21.35 19.95 -5.41
C SER A 352 21.46 18.57 -4.77
N GLY A 353 22.64 18.26 -4.28
CA GLY A 353 22.91 17.00 -3.57
C GLY A 353 22.52 15.78 -4.40
N PHE A 354 21.83 14.83 -3.77
CA PHE A 354 21.47 13.56 -4.38
C PHE A 354 20.47 13.70 -5.52
N ALA A 355 19.56 14.67 -5.49
CA ALA A 355 18.66 14.94 -6.60
C ALA A 355 19.41 15.22 -7.91
N ARG A 356 20.48 16.00 -7.82
CA ARG A 356 21.37 16.29 -8.98
C ARG A 356 22.10 15.02 -9.45
N GLU A 357 22.59 14.19 -8.54
CA GLU A 357 23.23 12.93 -8.90
C GLU A 357 22.27 11.98 -9.63
N VAL A 358 21.03 11.89 -9.17
CA VAL A 358 20.00 11.06 -9.78
C VAL A 358 19.63 11.60 -11.18
N GLU A 359 19.43 12.90 -11.31
CA GLU A 359 19.15 13.53 -12.62
C GLU A 359 20.26 13.26 -13.62
N GLN A 360 21.55 13.40 -13.20
CA GLN A 360 22.69 13.08 -14.04
C GLN A 360 22.76 11.59 -14.39
N TRP A 361 22.42 10.73 -13.45
CA TRP A 361 22.36 9.28 -13.69
C TRP A 361 21.32 8.92 -14.78
N ILE A 362 20.14 9.57 -14.75
CA ILE A 362 19.10 9.41 -15.77
C ILE A 362 19.58 9.96 -17.13
N SER A 363 20.19 11.15 -17.13
CA SER A 363 20.69 11.82 -18.33
C SER A 363 21.81 11.02 -19.00
N ASN A 364 22.72 10.40 -18.22
CA ASN A 364 23.79 9.54 -18.73
C ASN A 364 23.28 8.26 -19.40
N ARG A 365 22.01 7.91 -19.20
CA ARG A 365 21.32 6.80 -19.89
C ARG A 365 20.57 7.24 -21.13
N GLY A 366 20.79 8.47 -21.58
CA GLY A 366 20.20 9.00 -22.79
C GLY A 366 18.76 9.47 -22.62
N HIS A 367 18.38 9.86 -21.40
CA HIS A 367 17.06 10.42 -21.11
C HIS A 367 17.13 11.91 -20.77
N GLU A 368 16.23 12.70 -21.35
CA GLU A 368 16.00 14.10 -21.01
C GLU A 368 14.94 14.15 -19.90
N VAL A 369 15.23 14.87 -18.81
CA VAL A 369 14.32 15.00 -17.67
C VAL A 369 13.63 16.36 -17.67
N SER A 370 12.32 16.36 -17.38
CA SER A 370 11.54 17.55 -17.08
C SER A 370 10.81 17.38 -15.77
N LEU A 371 11.06 18.26 -14.80
CA LEU A 371 10.30 18.32 -13.56
C LEU A 371 9.21 19.38 -13.69
N LEU A 372 7.97 19.03 -13.35
CA LEU A 372 6.80 19.91 -13.39
C LEU A 372 6.29 20.13 -11.97
N LEU A 373 6.08 21.40 -11.60
CA LEU A 373 5.40 21.72 -10.35
C LEU A 373 3.89 21.54 -10.55
N LEU A 374 3.33 20.53 -9.91
CA LEU A 374 1.91 20.24 -9.97
C LEU A 374 1.10 21.19 -9.08
N SER A 375 -0.16 21.44 -9.46
CA SER A 375 -1.09 22.15 -8.59
C SER A 375 -1.56 21.22 -7.48
N SER A 376 -1.32 21.58 -6.25
CA SER A 376 -1.72 20.80 -5.07
C SER A 376 -2.16 21.73 -3.94
N PRO A 377 -2.96 21.23 -2.98
CA PRO A 377 -3.33 21.98 -1.79
C PRO A 377 -2.10 22.45 -1.02
N TYR A 378 -2.07 23.74 -0.68
CA TYR A 378 -1.03 24.27 0.20
C TYR A 378 -1.20 23.67 1.61
N PRO A 379 -0.13 23.29 2.34
CA PRO A 379 1.30 23.52 2.04
C PRO A 379 1.99 22.36 1.31
N ILE A 380 1.25 21.41 0.76
CA ILE A 380 1.81 20.24 0.09
C ILE A 380 2.42 20.67 -1.26
N ILE A 381 3.62 20.19 -1.52
CA ILE A 381 4.32 20.35 -2.79
C ILE A 381 4.21 19.04 -3.54
N SER A 382 3.74 19.10 -4.80
CA SER A 382 3.68 17.95 -5.68
C SER A 382 4.48 18.20 -6.95
N VAL A 383 5.28 17.22 -7.37
CA VAL A 383 6.15 17.32 -8.53
C VAL A 383 5.97 16.09 -9.40
N ALA A 384 5.74 16.27 -10.70
CA ALA A 384 5.87 15.20 -11.67
C ALA A 384 7.26 15.22 -12.31
N CYS A 385 7.87 14.06 -12.47
CA CYS A 385 9.07 13.85 -13.24
C CYS A 385 8.70 13.17 -14.55
N VAL A 386 9.08 13.76 -15.66
CA VAL A 386 8.87 13.22 -17.01
C VAL A 386 10.22 13.02 -17.66
N SER A 387 10.48 11.79 -18.10
CA SER A 387 11.72 11.41 -18.76
C SER A 387 11.44 11.04 -20.21
N PHE A 388 12.20 11.61 -21.15
CA PHE A 388 12.12 11.33 -22.58
C PHE A 388 13.39 10.65 -23.03
N ASN A 389 13.27 9.52 -23.73
CA ASN A 389 14.41 8.91 -24.42
C ASN A 389 14.88 9.84 -25.54
N ALA A 390 16.14 10.28 -25.49
CA ALA A 390 16.72 11.23 -26.46
C ALA A 390 16.79 10.67 -27.89
N ARG A 391 16.78 9.34 -28.05
CA ARG A 391 16.73 8.66 -29.36
C ARG A 391 15.31 8.43 -29.86
N GLY A 392 14.30 8.71 -29.02
CA GLY A 392 12.90 8.39 -29.32
C GLY A 392 12.58 6.91 -29.39
N GLU A 393 13.46 6.05 -28.86
CA GLU A 393 13.27 4.59 -28.79
C GLU A 393 12.39 4.22 -27.59
N TYR A 394 11.80 3.03 -27.62
CA TYR A 394 11.01 2.50 -26.51
C TYR A 394 11.88 2.14 -25.28
N PRO A 395 11.46 2.54 -24.07
CA PRO A 395 10.37 3.43 -23.75
C PRO A 395 10.71 4.88 -24.11
N ALA A 396 9.87 5.51 -24.95
CA ALA A 396 10.12 6.86 -25.42
C ALA A 396 9.82 7.92 -24.36
N VAL A 397 8.93 7.61 -23.44
CA VAL A 397 8.58 8.48 -22.30
C VAL A 397 8.19 7.66 -21.09
N ILE A 398 8.58 8.14 -19.91
CA ILE A 398 8.28 7.57 -18.61
C ILE A 398 7.91 8.71 -17.66
N LEU A 399 6.96 8.48 -16.76
CA LEU A 399 6.50 9.46 -15.78
C LEU A 399 6.57 8.87 -14.36
N SER A 400 6.81 9.75 -13.39
CA SER A 400 6.66 9.49 -11.96
C SER A 400 6.19 10.76 -11.26
N ALA A 401 5.77 10.67 -10.02
CA ALA A 401 5.44 11.84 -9.22
C ALA A 401 5.82 11.62 -7.76
N ALA A 402 5.86 12.72 -7.01
CA ALA A 402 6.02 12.72 -5.57
C ALA A 402 5.32 13.92 -4.95
N SER A 403 4.87 13.74 -3.70
CA SER A 403 4.32 14.82 -2.89
C SER A 403 4.91 14.84 -1.48
N GLY A 404 4.94 16.02 -0.88
CA GLY A 404 5.48 16.20 0.47
C GLY A 404 5.50 17.66 0.92
N LEU A 405 6.13 17.89 2.06
CA LEU A 405 6.21 19.23 2.68
C LEU A 405 7.49 20.00 2.35
N GLY A 406 8.48 19.33 1.74
CA GLY A 406 9.78 19.93 1.44
C GLY A 406 10.13 19.88 -0.05
N PHE A 407 10.31 21.03 -0.68
CA PHE A 407 10.56 21.15 -2.12
C PHE A 407 11.71 20.26 -2.62
N ASP A 408 12.90 20.35 -1.99
CA ASP A 408 14.08 19.59 -2.44
C ASP A 408 13.88 18.07 -2.26
N ALA A 409 13.24 17.66 -1.15
CA ALA A 409 12.95 16.25 -0.88
C ALA A 409 11.93 15.68 -1.88
N VAL A 410 10.92 16.45 -2.26
CA VAL A 410 9.92 16.03 -3.25
C VAL A 410 10.55 15.89 -4.63
N CYS A 411 11.39 16.85 -5.05
CA CYS A 411 12.15 16.73 -6.31
C CYS A 411 13.04 15.48 -6.31
N GLU A 412 13.75 15.22 -5.19
CA GLU A 412 14.59 14.03 -5.04
C GLU A 412 13.77 12.74 -5.17
N THR A 413 12.62 12.68 -4.48
CA THR A 413 11.75 11.48 -4.51
C THR A 413 11.20 11.24 -5.92
N ALA A 414 10.68 12.28 -6.60
CA ALA A 414 10.15 12.16 -7.95
C ALA A 414 11.21 11.66 -8.95
N LEU A 415 12.43 12.18 -8.86
CA LEU A 415 13.55 11.73 -9.68
C LEU A 415 13.94 10.28 -9.35
N TRP A 416 13.94 9.93 -8.07
CA TRP A 416 14.35 8.61 -7.65
C TRP A 416 13.35 7.53 -8.07
N GLU A 417 12.05 7.80 -7.96
CA GLU A 417 11.01 6.90 -8.47
C GLU A 417 11.20 6.61 -9.98
N MET A 418 11.63 7.60 -10.75
CA MET A 418 11.92 7.46 -12.16
C MET A 418 13.04 6.43 -12.46
N THR A 419 14.03 6.29 -11.57
CA THR A 419 15.21 5.46 -11.84
C THR A 419 14.91 3.99 -12.05
N ASN A 420 13.82 3.47 -11.47
CA ASN A 420 13.42 2.08 -11.66
C ASN A 420 13.02 1.79 -13.09
N MET A 421 12.22 2.71 -13.62
CA MET A 421 11.66 2.54 -14.95
C MET A 421 12.71 2.79 -16.04
N VAL A 422 13.67 3.70 -15.77
CA VAL A 422 14.79 3.97 -16.70
C VAL A 422 15.83 2.86 -16.68
N GLY A 423 16.09 2.27 -15.53
CA GLY A 423 17.15 1.25 -15.36
C GLY A 423 16.65 -0.15 -15.09
N GLY A 424 15.35 -0.31 -14.86
CA GLY A 424 14.75 -1.54 -14.37
C GLY A 424 14.32 -2.54 -15.45
N GLU A 425 13.90 -3.70 -14.98
CA GLU A 425 13.23 -4.69 -15.79
C GLU A 425 11.88 -4.16 -16.26
N ARG A 426 11.62 -4.32 -17.52
CA ARG A 426 10.35 -3.97 -18.14
C ARG A 426 9.48 -5.20 -18.21
N THR A 427 8.22 -5.05 -17.86
CA THR A 427 7.24 -6.13 -17.95
C THR A 427 6.87 -6.44 -19.40
N LEU A 428 6.78 -5.40 -20.27
CA LEU A 428 6.46 -5.54 -21.69
C LEU A 428 7.59 -5.02 -22.58
N SER A 429 7.94 -5.80 -23.61
CA SER A 429 8.75 -5.31 -24.73
C SER A 429 7.93 -4.40 -25.64
N GLU A 430 8.59 -3.62 -26.52
CA GLU A 430 7.90 -2.79 -27.51
C GLU A 430 6.96 -3.60 -28.41
N SER A 431 7.41 -4.78 -28.83
CA SER A 431 6.61 -5.67 -29.68
C SER A 431 5.36 -6.19 -28.99
N GLU A 432 5.46 -6.54 -27.71
CA GLU A 432 4.31 -6.95 -26.88
C GLU A 432 3.36 -5.79 -26.63
N ALA A 433 3.88 -4.61 -26.28
CA ALA A 433 3.08 -3.41 -26.09
C ALA A 433 2.28 -3.06 -27.34
N ARG A 434 2.92 -3.09 -28.52
CA ARG A 434 2.25 -2.85 -29.82
C ARG A 434 1.20 -3.90 -30.16
N ALA A 435 1.45 -5.16 -29.83
CA ALA A 435 0.53 -6.26 -30.11
C ALA A 435 -0.70 -6.26 -29.19
N ARG A 436 -0.51 -5.87 -27.90
CA ARG A 436 -1.57 -5.91 -26.89
C ARG A 436 -2.35 -4.61 -26.75
N LEU A 437 -1.69 -3.45 -26.85
CA LEU A 437 -2.26 -2.15 -26.46
C LEU A 437 -2.64 -1.34 -27.72
N ILE A 438 -3.56 -1.89 -28.51
CA ILE A 438 -4.02 -1.30 -29.78
C ILE A 438 -4.94 -0.11 -29.49
N SER A 439 -5.82 -0.26 -28.53
CA SER A 439 -6.79 0.76 -28.11
C SER A 439 -6.62 1.13 -26.63
N LYS A 440 -7.28 2.20 -26.20
CA LYS A 440 -7.33 2.58 -24.79
C LYS A 440 -8.01 1.53 -23.90
N TRP A 441 -8.91 0.74 -24.46
CA TRP A 441 -9.65 -0.31 -23.75
C TRP A 441 -8.81 -1.55 -23.45
N ASP A 442 -7.67 -1.71 -24.14
CA ASP A 442 -6.73 -2.82 -23.91
C ASP A 442 -5.81 -2.56 -22.70
N VAL A 443 -5.85 -1.34 -22.14
CA VAL A 443 -5.12 -0.97 -20.92
C VAL A 443 -5.90 -1.50 -19.73
N MET A 444 -5.40 -2.56 -19.09
CA MET A 444 -6.11 -3.26 -18.01
C MET A 444 -5.38 -3.23 -16.67
N GLU A 445 -4.06 -3.29 -16.68
CA GLU A 445 -3.23 -3.38 -15.48
C GLU A 445 -2.27 -2.18 -15.39
N ALA A 446 -1.62 -2.00 -14.24
CA ALA A 446 -0.68 -0.88 -14.02
C ALA A 446 0.43 -0.81 -15.07
N GLU A 447 1.01 -1.96 -15.41
CA GLU A 447 2.07 -2.03 -16.44
C GLU A 447 1.58 -1.62 -17.82
N ASP A 448 0.32 -1.89 -18.15
CA ASP A 448 -0.26 -1.50 -19.44
C ASP A 448 -0.34 0.03 -19.58
N HIS A 449 -0.64 0.74 -18.49
CA HIS A 449 -0.64 2.21 -18.47
C HIS A 449 0.72 2.77 -18.84
N ILE A 450 1.79 2.23 -18.25
CA ILE A 450 3.17 2.64 -18.53
C ILE A 450 3.52 2.30 -20.00
N ALA A 451 3.30 1.04 -20.41
CA ALA A 451 3.67 0.54 -21.72
C ALA A 451 2.91 1.25 -22.84
N PHE A 452 1.62 1.58 -22.62
CA PHE A 452 0.80 2.33 -23.56
C PHE A 452 1.44 3.69 -23.91
N TRP A 453 1.89 4.44 -22.91
CA TRP A 453 2.48 5.76 -23.11
C TRP A 453 3.96 5.71 -23.48
N ALA A 454 4.65 4.62 -23.19
CA ALA A 454 6.06 4.43 -23.54
C ALA A 454 6.31 4.27 -25.06
N LEU A 455 5.24 4.04 -25.85
CA LEU A 455 5.36 3.92 -27.31
C LEU A 455 5.81 5.25 -27.94
N PRO A 456 6.78 5.22 -28.90
CA PRO A 456 7.37 6.41 -29.49
C PRO A 456 6.36 7.39 -30.10
N GLU A 457 5.32 6.90 -30.75
CA GLU A 457 4.28 7.71 -31.39
C GLU A 457 3.44 8.53 -30.43
N ARG A 458 3.45 8.18 -29.13
CA ARG A 458 2.68 8.87 -28.08
C ARG A 458 3.50 9.91 -27.31
N ALA A 459 4.82 9.84 -27.38
CA ALA A 459 5.71 10.78 -26.72
C ALA A 459 5.45 12.28 -27.08
N PRO A 460 5.09 12.64 -28.34
CA PRO A 460 4.77 14.04 -28.69
C PRO A 460 3.61 14.63 -27.87
N PHE A 461 2.58 13.82 -27.52
CA PHE A 461 1.47 14.24 -26.69
C PHE A 461 1.93 14.67 -25.28
N ILE A 462 2.75 13.82 -24.64
CA ILE A 462 3.31 14.12 -23.32
C ILE A 462 4.27 15.31 -23.39
N ARG A 463 5.12 15.38 -24.45
CA ARG A 463 6.05 16.48 -24.63
C ARG A 463 5.34 17.82 -24.77
N ALA A 464 4.15 17.85 -25.36
CA ALA A 464 3.33 19.06 -25.45
C ALA A 464 2.87 19.56 -24.07
N LYS A 465 2.54 18.65 -23.15
CA LYS A 465 2.17 18.99 -21.75
C LYS A 465 3.35 19.55 -20.94
N CYS A 466 4.60 19.28 -21.34
CA CYS A 466 5.81 19.72 -20.63
C CYS A 466 6.35 21.08 -21.14
N ARG A 467 5.58 21.88 -21.87
CA ARG A 467 6.03 23.16 -22.47
C ARG A 467 5.80 24.40 -21.60
N GLY A 468 5.48 24.22 -20.33
CA GLY A 468 5.31 25.34 -19.40
C GLY A 468 6.58 26.17 -19.21
N SER A 469 6.43 27.38 -18.67
CA SER A 469 7.56 28.28 -18.36
C SER A 469 8.45 27.70 -17.26
N LEU A 470 9.72 28.07 -17.26
CA LEU A 470 10.61 27.76 -16.15
C LEU A 470 10.27 28.63 -14.94
N LEU A 471 10.30 28.05 -13.74
CA LEU A 471 10.26 28.80 -12.50
C LEU A 471 11.51 29.67 -12.39
N SER A 472 11.32 30.89 -11.91
CA SER A 472 12.42 31.77 -11.52
C SER A 472 13.06 31.30 -10.21
N GLU A 473 14.31 31.68 -9.97
CA GLU A 473 15.01 31.38 -8.71
C GLU A 473 14.23 31.90 -7.49
N GLY A 474 13.62 33.07 -7.58
CA GLY A 474 12.80 33.64 -6.51
C GLY A 474 11.53 32.83 -6.20
N GLU A 475 10.93 32.20 -7.20
CA GLU A 475 9.79 31.29 -6.99
C GLU A 475 10.23 29.99 -6.33
N VAL A 476 11.38 29.44 -6.72
CA VAL A 476 11.96 28.25 -6.09
C VAL A 476 12.30 28.53 -4.62
N GLU A 477 12.92 29.67 -4.33
CA GLU A 477 13.23 30.06 -2.95
C GLU A 477 11.97 30.26 -2.09
N LYS A 478 10.88 30.75 -2.67
CA LYS A 478 9.58 30.80 -1.98
C LYS A 478 9.05 29.41 -1.66
N LEU A 479 9.21 28.43 -2.57
CA LEU A 479 8.82 27.04 -2.33
C LEU A 479 9.68 26.40 -1.23
N ARG A 480 10.98 26.66 -1.22
CA ARG A 480 11.89 26.24 -0.15
C ARG A 480 11.58 26.90 1.20
N GLY A 481 11.23 28.17 1.18
CA GLY A 481 10.87 28.94 2.38
C GLY A 481 9.56 28.50 3.05
N ARG A 482 8.71 27.74 2.35
CA ARG A 482 7.48 27.15 2.92
C ARG A 482 7.73 26.13 4.04
N ARG A 483 8.99 25.81 4.32
CA ARG A 483 9.45 24.91 5.41
C ARG A 483 9.01 25.31 6.83
N GLY A 484 8.50 26.53 7.04
CA GLY A 484 8.40 27.12 8.37
C GLY A 484 7.47 26.41 9.37
N ALA A 485 6.42 25.75 8.91
CA ALA A 485 5.42 25.15 9.80
C ALA A 485 5.63 23.64 10.06
N GLY A 486 6.22 22.92 9.11
CA GLY A 486 6.28 21.45 9.16
C GLY A 486 7.46 20.85 9.95
N SER A 487 8.50 21.63 10.26
CA SER A 487 9.76 21.08 10.78
C SER A 487 9.76 20.75 12.28
N ARG A 488 8.69 21.05 13.01
CA ARG A 488 8.56 20.85 14.47
C ARG A 488 7.17 20.39 14.92
N LEU A 489 6.27 20.05 14.00
CA LEU A 489 4.94 19.59 14.37
C LEU A 489 4.99 18.07 14.65
N ASP A 490 4.31 17.65 15.73
CA ASP A 490 3.96 16.25 15.90
C ASP A 490 2.98 15.79 14.79
N ALA A 491 2.80 14.48 14.67
CA ALA A 491 1.99 13.88 13.61
C ALA A 491 0.58 14.44 13.53
N LEU A 492 -0.08 14.64 14.69
CA LEU A 492 -1.45 15.12 14.74
C LEU A 492 -1.55 16.60 14.39
N SER A 493 -0.61 17.41 14.86
CA SER A 493 -0.55 18.84 14.54
C SER A 493 -0.27 19.07 13.07
N ALA A 494 0.63 18.28 12.46
CA ALA A 494 0.90 18.32 11.01
C ALA A 494 -0.33 17.89 10.21
N LEU A 495 -0.98 16.81 10.60
CA LEU A 495 -2.20 16.33 9.97
C LEU A 495 -3.34 17.35 10.08
N SER A 496 -3.56 17.90 11.28
CA SER A 496 -4.59 18.95 11.49
C SER A 496 -4.34 20.18 10.63
N TYR A 497 -3.07 20.61 10.52
CA TYR A 497 -2.67 21.71 9.66
C TYR A 497 -2.92 21.40 8.19
N LEU A 498 -2.54 20.22 7.71
CA LEU A 498 -2.79 19.80 6.34
C LEU A 498 -4.29 19.79 6.03
N ILE A 499 -5.11 19.23 6.91
CA ILE A 499 -6.55 19.09 6.71
C ILE A 499 -7.26 20.45 6.72
N SER A 500 -6.82 21.40 7.53
CA SER A 500 -7.42 22.75 7.57
C SER A 500 -7.35 23.49 6.25
N GLU A 501 -6.41 23.13 5.39
CA GLU A 501 -6.23 23.74 4.06
C GLU A 501 -7.14 23.12 2.98
N PHE A 502 -7.69 21.91 3.20
CA PHE A 502 -8.48 21.20 2.18
C PHE A 502 -9.78 21.90 1.77
N PRO A 503 -10.61 22.43 2.68
CA PRO A 503 -11.87 23.07 2.30
C PRO A 503 -11.71 24.26 1.36
N SER A 504 -10.53 24.89 1.32
CA SER A 504 -10.24 26.02 0.42
C SER A 504 -9.99 25.60 -1.03
N HIS A 505 -9.89 24.30 -1.31
CA HIS A 505 -9.53 23.72 -2.60
C HIS A 505 -10.69 22.93 -3.27
N ASP A 506 -11.92 23.12 -2.83
CA ASP A 506 -13.15 22.42 -3.30
C ASP A 506 -13.09 20.88 -3.16
N LEU A 507 -12.22 20.38 -2.29
CA LEU A 507 -12.19 19.00 -1.88
C LEU A 507 -12.90 18.84 -0.54
N GLY A 508 -13.55 17.69 -0.34
CA GLY A 508 -14.16 17.36 0.95
C GLY A 508 -13.10 17.13 2.03
N ALA A 509 -13.53 17.14 3.28
CA ALA A 509 -12.66 16.77 4.40
C ALA A 509 -12.21 15.31 4.26
N PRO A 510 -10.92 14.99 4.50
CA PRO A 510 -10.42 13.64 4.48
C PRO A 510 -11.16 12.70 5.44
N VAL A 511 -11.42 11.49 4.97
CA VAL A 511 -12.00 10.39 5.72
C VAL A 511 -10.95 9.28 5.81
N PHE A 512 -10.75 8.73 7.00
CA PHE A 512 -9.77 7.70 7.27
C PHE A 512 -10.44 6.40 7.69
N VAL A 513 -10.12 5.32 6.98
CA VAL A 513 -10.50 3.94 7.35
C VAL A 513 -9.30 3.29 8.02
N ASP A 514 -9.48 2.81 9.24
CA ASP A 514 -8.44 2.08 9.95
C ASP A 514 -8.31 0.66 9.37
N GLN A 515 -7.17 0.39 8.76
CA GLN A 515 -6.81 -0.91 8.19
C GLN A 515 -5.86 -1.69 9.11
N THR A 516 -5.61 -1.18 10.32
CA THR A 516 -4.69 -1.79 11.27
C THR A 516 -5.25 -3.13 11.76
N ASN A 517 -4.65 -4.21 11.33
CA ASN A 517 -5.00 -5.54 11.83
C ASN A 517 -4.19 -5.93 13.07
N VAL A 518 -4.60 -7.01 13.73
CA VAL A 518 -3.95 -7.49 14.95
C VAL A 518 -2.47 -7.82 14.76
N THR A 519 -2.09 -8.31 13.57
CA THR A 519 -0.70 -8.69 13.26
C THR A 519 0.18 -7.45 13.19
N ILE A 520 -0.19 -6.45 12.37
CA ILE A 520 0.62 -5.24 12.23
C ILE A 520 0.57 -4.38 13.50
N GLY A 521 -0.57 -4.38 14.22
CA GLY A 521 -0.69 -3.73 15.51
C GLY A 521 0.26 -4.32 16.55
N ALA A 522 0.43 -5.65 16.58
CA ALA A 522 1.41 -6.32 17.44
C ALA A 522 2.86 -5.95 17.10
N LEU A 523 3.15 -5.69 15.83
CA LEU A 523 4.46 -5.16 15.37
C LEU A 523 4.63 -3.67 15.70
N GLY A 524 3.57 -3.02 16.19
CA GLY A 524 3.54 -1.60 16.50
C GLY A 524 3.46 -0.71 15.28
N VAL A 525 2.84 -1.20 14.23
CA VAL A 525 2.56 -0.49 12.98
C VAL A 525 1.06 -0.21 12.90
N SER A 526 0.70 0.97 12.43
CA SER A 526 -0.67 1.33 12.05
C SER A 526 -0.77 1.36 10.53
N CYS A 527 -1.93 1.00 9.98
CA CYS A 527 -2.25 1.13 8.56
C CYS A 527 -3.59 1.85 8.38
N VAL A 528 -3.65 2.78 7.45
CA VAL A 528 -4.82 3.62 7.23
C VAL A 528 -5.05 3.81 5.73
N LYS A 529 -6.31 3.79 5.31
CA LYS A 529 -6.74 4.27 3.99
C LYS A 529 -7.35 5.65 4.12
N CYS A 530 -6.81 6.62 3.42
CA CYS A 530 -7.35 7.98 3.31
C CYS A 530 -8.21 8.10 2.05
N ILE A 531 -9.38 8.68 2.18
CA ILE A 531 -10.27 9.05 1.09
C ILE A 531 -10.54 10.56 1.20
N VAL A 532 -10.34 11.31 0.12
CA VAL A 532 -10.68 12.73 0.06
C VAL A 532 -11.83 12.89 -0.94
N PRO A 533 -13.05 13.17 -0.47
CA PRO A 533 -14.20 13.36 -1.35
C PRO A 533 -13.94 14.40 -2.43
N GLY A 534 -14.30 14.09 -3.68
CA GLY A 534 -14.08 14.95 -4.83
C GLY A 534 -12.66 14.90 -5.43
N ALA A 535 -11.73 14.18 -4.82
CA ALA A 535 -10.38 14.02 -5.38
C ALA A 535 -10.38 13.07 -6.57
N LEU A 536 -9.57 13.39 -7.58
CA LEU A 536 -9.28 12.48 -8.69
C LEU A 536 -8.35 11.37 -8.19
N GLY A 537 -8.82 10.13 -8.25
CA GLY A 537 -8.05 8.95 -7.91
C GLY A 537 -7.31 8.36 -9.11
N VAL A 538 -6.34 7.51 -8.84
CA VAL A 538 -5.70 6.62 -9.82
C VAL A 538 -6.41 5.28 -9.76
N SER A 539 -6.88 4.79 -10.89
CA SER A 539 -7.48 3.46 -11.05
C SER A 539 -6.76 2.74 -12.18
N PHE A 540 -6.38 1.50 -11.99
CA PHE A 540 -5.74 0.72 -13.04
C PHE A 540 -6.77 0.02 -13.93
N GLY A 541 -6.50 0.06 -15.24
CA GLY A 541 -7.44 -0.31 -16.28
C GLY A 541 -8.28 0.88 -16.77
N PHE A 542 -8.31 1.08 -18.08
CA PHE A 542 -9.08 2.19 -18.67
C PHE A 542 -10.58 2.09 -18.34
N ALA A 543 -11.13 0.86 -18.36
CA ALA A 543 -12.53 0.62 -18.00
C ALA A 543 -12.87 0.99 -16.53
N HIS A 544 -11.85 1.18 -15.70
CA HIS A 544 -12.01 1.42 -14.26
C HIS A 544 -11.68 2.86 -13.83
N GLN A 545 -11.41 3.78 -14.78
CA GLN A 545 -11.14 5.19 -14.45
C GLN A 545 -12.44 5.90 -14.02
N ARG A 546 -12.55 6.23 -12.74
CA ARG A 546 -13.71 6.88 -12.13
C ARG A 546 -13.62 8.39 -12.31
N VAL A 547 -14.33 8.92 -13.29
CA VAL A 547 -14.35 10.36 -13.60
C VAL A 547 -15.75 10.94 -13.67
N ALA A 548 -16.76 10.13 -13.94
CA ALA A 548 -18.15 10.59 -13.95
C ALA A 548 -18.50 11.19 -12.58
N GLU A 549 -19.31 12.25 -12.57
CA GLU A 549 -19.82 12.95 -11.39
C GLU A 549 -18.78 13.79 -10.60
N LEU A 550 -17.48 13.70 -10.89
CA LEU A 550 -16.46 14.48 -10.19
C LEU A 550 -16.40 15.93 -10.69
N ARG A 551 -17.00 16.86 -9.96
CA ARG A 551 -17.10 18.28 -10.32
C ARG A 551 -15.75 18.99 -10.49
N VAL A 552 -14.67 18.47 -9.93
CA VAL A 552 -13.32 18.99 -10.15
C VAL A 552 -12.96 19.08 -11.64
N LEU A 553 -13.50 18.23 -12.49
CA LEU A 553 -13.31 18.27 -13.95
C LEU A 553 -13.88 19.52 -14.61
N GLU A 554 -14.95 20.09 -14.08
CA GLU A 554 -15.50 21.38 -14.58
C GLU A 554 -14.46 22.50 -14.44
N ARG A 555 -13.75 22.56 -13.30
CA ARG A 555 -12.69 23.55 -13.05
C ARG A 555 -11.46 23.33 -13.92
N LEU A 556 -11.17 22.07 -14.24
CA LEU A 556 -10.09 21.72 -15.15
C LEU A 556 -10.44 22.02 -16.63
N GLY A 557 -11.66 22.52 -16.90
CA GLY A 557 -12.17 22.77 -18.25
C GLY A 557 -12.45 21.48 -19.02
N ARG A 558 -12.77 20.39 -18.32
CA ARG A 558 -12.96 19.06 -18.88
C ARG A 558 -14.35 18.49 -18.55
N SER A 559 -15.37 19.35 -18.69
CA SER A 559 -16.78 18.91 -18.57
C SER A 559 -17.17 17.85 -19.61
N ASP A 560 -16.42 17.73 -20.71
CA ASP A 560 -16.51 16.67 -21.70
C ASP A 560 -16.35 15.28 -21.05
N LEU A 561 -15.42 15.12 -20.12
CA LEU A 561 -15.17 13.87 -19.41
C LEU A 561 -16.29 13.48 -18.42
N LEU A 562 -17.14 14.41 -18.03
CA LEU A 562 -18.34 14.09 -17.23
C LEU A 562 -19.44 13.43 -18.05
N ALA A 563 -19.43 13.67 -19.37
CA ALA A 563 -20.50 13.23 -20.28
C ALA A 563 -20.16 11.94 -21.03
N SER A 564 -18.89 11.69 -21.33
CA SER A 564 -18.44 10.57 -22.19
C SER A 564 -17.01 10.17 -21.90
N THR A 565 -16.69 8.93 -22.24
CA THR A 565 -15.29 8.43 -22.26
C THR A 565 -14.55 8.75 -23.55
N ASP A 566 -15.17 9.39 -24.55
CA ASP A 566 -14.55 9.57 -25.88
C ASP A 566 -13.17 10.24 -25.82
N ASP A 567 -13.05 11.34 -25.08
CA ASP A 567 -11.82 12.09 -24.86
C ASP A 567 -11.06 11.68 -23.59
N LEU A 568 -11.55 10.66 -22.88
CA LEU A 568 -10.83 10.07 -21.75
C LEU A 568 -9.68 9.20 -22.28
N LEU A 569 -8.49 9.38 -21.71
CA LEU A 569 -7.30 8.61 -22.03
C LEU A 569 -6.79 7.89 -20.78
N PRO A 570 -6.18 6.70 -20.93
CA PRO A 570 -5.47 6.06 -19.83
C PRO A 570 -4.41 7.01 -19.26
N HIS A 571 -4.30 7.09 -17.95
CA HIS A 571 -3.22 7.89 -17.35
C HIS A 571 -1.87 7.16 -17.46
N PRO A 572 -0.74 7.86 -17.56
CA PRO A 572 0.60 7.24 -17.60
C PRO A 572 1.20 6.99 -16.21
N PHE A 573 0.44 7.12 -15.14
CA PHE A 573 0.92 6.95 -13.78
C PHE A 573 1.24 5.48 -13.51
N PRO A 574 2.46 5.16 -12.94
CA PRO A 574 2.89 3.79 -12.66
C PRO A 574 2.22 3.18 -11.43
#